data_1faa7b7f74dbf226bd465bd80a770b83
#
_entry.id   1faa7b7f74dbf226bd465bd80a770b83
#
_cell.length_a   1.000
_cell.length_b   1.000
_cell.length_c   1.000
_cell.angle_alpha   90.00
_cell.angle_beta   90.00
_cell.angle_gamma   90.00
#
_symmetry.space_group_name_H-M   'P 1'
#
loop_
_entity.id
_entity.type
_entity.pdbx_description
1 polymer ?
#
loop_
_entity_poly.entity_id
_entity_poly.type
_entity_poly.pdbx_seq_one_letter_code
_entity_poly.pdbx_strand_id
1 'polypeptide(L)'
;MKNLKTIHSKTLRLISMLVLLFTTISTFAQEEDSVAAALASGNRPVRSVFESTWIIDNQTTLVPQQGTFEFMMNHRFGTIYNGLSDIYGIYGSGANIRLGFNYTLWDSVGFGAYKGNLALGFGSTKNGMIQDFNLKYGFLQQTRNGRIPVSVTYYTNMAIETEDKEEELPNGRSSDRLSYFHQIIVSRKFNDKLSVQVAPSLSHYNVVEPALYNDHFAVAVAGRYKISEQTSVLFNYDQPLTKHKDNNPQFNISTGIEVATSSHQFQLFITNYPYLVPQKNNMYNQPNSVNEWYQDLFIGFNITRQWNF
;
A
#
# COMPACT_ATOMS: atom_id res chain seq x y z
N MET A 1 25.30 2.83 23.62
CA MET A 1 24.61 4.15 23.61
C MET A 1 25.00 5.11 22.48
N LYS A 2 26.17 5.02 21.85
CA LYS A 2 26.55 5.90 20.72
C LYS A 2 25.79 5.61 19.40
N ASN A 3 25.40 4.36 19.13
CA ASN A 3 24.75 3.96 17.87
C ASN A 3 23.28 4.40 17.77
N LEU A 4 22.55 4.52 18.89
CA LEU A 4 21.13 4.93 18.85
C LEU A 4 20.97 6.41 18.44
N LYS A 5 21.87 7.30 18.88
CA LYS A 5 21.82 8.73 18.51
C LYS A 5 22.10 8.96 17.03
N THR A 6 22.96 8.12 16.41
CA THR A 6 23.32 8.27 14.98
C THR A 6 22.21 7.78 14.06
N ILE A 7 21.46 6.76 14.47
CA ILE A 7 20.31 6.24 13.71
C ILE A 7 19.14 7.22 13.77
N HIS A 8 18.85 7.79 14.96
CA HIS A 8 17.82 8.83 15.12
C HIS A 8 18.10 10.08 14.27
N SER A 9 19.37 10.48 14.15
CA SER A 9 19.72 11.67 13.36
C SER A 9 19.61 11.42 11.83
N LYS A 10 19.89 10.20 11.36
CA LYS A 10 19.75 9.85 9.93
C LYS A 10 18.28 9.71 9.52
N THR A 11 17.45 9.07 10.35
CA THR A 11 15.99 8.95 10.10
C THR A 11 15.30 10.32 10.17
N LEU A 12 15.66 11.15 11.13
CA LEU A 12 15.11 12.51 11.23
C LEU A 12 15.50 13.39 10.02
N ARG A 13 16.72 13.24 9.51
CA ARG A 13 17.18 13.93 8.29
C ARG A 13 16.46 13.42 7.04
N LEU A 14 16.18 12.11 6.93
CA LEU A 14 15.43 11.55 5.82
C LEU A 14 13.98 12.06 5.83
N ILE A 15 13.33 12.07 6.99
CA ILE A 15 11.96 12.59 7.16
C ILE A 15 11.92 14.09 6.87
N SER A 16 12.88 14.88 7.37
CA SER A 16 12.95 16.32 7.08
C SER A 16 13.24 16.59 5.60
N MET A 17 14.05 15.76 4.94
CA MET A 17 14.35 15.88 3.52
C MET A 17 13.15 15.51 2.65
N LEU A 18 12.36 14.50 3.05
CA LEU A 18 11.08 14.15 2.42
C LEU A 18 10.02 15.26 2.59
N VAL A 19 9.90 15.83 3.79
CA VAL A 19 8.99 16.96 4.06
C VAL A 19 9.43 18.20 3.28
N LEU A 20 10.74 18.47 3.19
CA LEU A 20 11.28 19.57 2.36
C LEU A 20 11.01 19.33 0.86
N LEU A 21 11.14 18.08 0.37
CA LEU A 21 10.83 17.75 -1.02
C LEU A 21 9.35 18.01 -1.33
N PHE A 22 8.45 17.68 -0.40
CA PHE A 22 7.02 17.98 -0.55
C PHE A 22 6.70 19.48 -0.53
N THR A 23 7.48 20.29 0.16
CA THR A 23 7.27 21.75 0.24
C THR A 23 7.95 22.52 -0.90
N THR A 24 9.15 22.14 -1.34
CA THR A 24 9.88 22.86 -2.40
C THR A 24 9.30 22.62 -3.81
N ILE A 25 8.70 21.43 -4.06
CA ILE A 25 8.04 21.17 -5.35
C ILE A 25 6.72 21.96 -5.48
N SER A 26 6.21 22.53 -4.39
CA SER A 26 5.02 23.40 -4.41
C SER A 26 5.21 24.71 -5.17
N THR A 27 6.43 25.16 -5.34
CA THR A 27 6.76 26.43 -6.01
C THR A 27 6.87 26.32 -7.53
N PHE A 28 7.07 25.12 -8.09
CA PHE A 28 7.21 24.93 -9.54
C PHE A 28 5.93 24.51 -10.28
N ALA A 29 4.83 24.23 -9.57
CA ALA A 29 3.57 23.78 -10.16
C ALA A 29 2.52 24.92 -10.29
N GLN A 30 2.90 26.15 -10.07
CA GLN A 30 1.98 27.30 -10.00
C GLN A 30 2.22 28.30 -11.14
N GLU A 31 2.16 27.81 -12.37
CA GLU A 31 2.00 28.71 -13.52
C GLU A 31 0.80 28.31 -14.36
N GLU A 32 -0.14 29.27 -14.49
CA GLU A 32 -1.19 29.41 -15.48
C GLU A 32 -2.44 28.50 -15.41
N ASP A 33 -3.13 28.50 -14.26
CA ASP A 33 -4.60 28.51 -14.36
C ASP A 33 -5.09 29.90 -13.98
N SER A 34 -5.80 30.55 -14.90
CA SER A 34 -6.27 31.91 -14.70
C SER A 34 -6.98 32.06 -13.34
N VAL A 35 -6.72 33.14 -12.63
CA VAL A 35 -7.34 33.47 -11.33
C VAL A 35 -8.86 33.32 -11.37
N ALA A 36 -9.49 33.59 -12.52
CA ALA A 36 -10.92 33.40 -12.75
C ALA A 36 -11.36 31.92 -12.73
N ALA A 37 -10.57 30.98 -13.28
CA ALA A 37 -10.86 29.55 -13.24
C ALA A 37 -10.65 28.98 -11.81
N ALA A 38 -9.66 29.49 -11.08
CA ALA A 38 -9.42 29.11 -9.68
C ALA A 38 -10.55 29.60 -8.76
N LEU A 39 -11.08 30.78 -8.98
CA LEU A 39 -12.24 31.34 -8.26
C LEU A 39 -13.53 30.58 -8.59
N ALA A 40 -13.72 30.13 -9.84
CA ALA A 40 -14.90 29.38 -10.28
C ALA A 40 -14.86 27.90 -9.84
N SER A 41 -13.67 27.29 -9.65
CA SER A 41 -13.54 25.89 -9.23
C SER A 41 -13.83 25.66 -7.76
N GLY A 42 -13.77 26.70 -6.92
CA GLY A 42 -14.02 26.61 -5.48
C GLY A 42 -13.16 25.54 -4.77
N ASN A 43 -13.64 25.02 -3.66
CA ASN A 43 -13.01 23.94 -2.88
C ASN A 43 -13.24 22.53 -3.47
N ARG A 44 -13.39 22.40 -4.79
CA ARG A 44 -13.63 21.09 -5.41
C ARG A 44 -12.39 20.19 -5.27
N PRO A 45 -12.58 18.91 -4.93
CA PRO A 45 -11.49 17.95 -4.93
C PRO A 45 -10.81 17.85 -6.31
N VAL A 46 -9.52 17.53 -6.32
CA VAL A 46 -8.88 17.11 -7.55
C VAL A 46 -9.56 15.83 -8.05
N ARG A 47 -9.55 15.63 -9.37
CA ARG A 47 -9.85 14.30 -9.90
C ARG A 47 -8.85 13.33 -9.29
N SER A 48 -9.29 12.11 -8.98
CA SER A 48 -8.52 11.07 -8.27
C SER A 48 -7.00 11.22 -8.32
N VAL A 49 -6.34 11.15 -7.17
CA VAL A 49 -4.87 11.10 -7.08
C VAL A 49 -4.36 9.81 -7.70
N PHE A 50 -5.05 8.69 -7.45
CA PHE A 50 -4.83 7.37 -8.03
C PHE A 50 -6.10 6.86 -8.68
N GLU A 51 -6.01 5.96 -9.66
CA GLU A 51 -7.19 5.35 -10.31
C GLU A 51 -7.66 4.08 -9.59
N SER A 52 -6.78 3.43 -8.82
CA SER A 52 -7.09 2.24 -8.04
C SER A 52 -6.98 2.51 -6.53
N THR A 53 -7.72 1.75 -5.73
CA THR A 53 -7.58 1.71 -4.27
C THR A 53 -6.27 1.08 -3.83
N TRP A 54 -5.60 0.35 -4.75
CA TRP A 54 -4.28 -0.24 -4.58
C TRP A 54 -3.29 0.28 -5.61
N ILE A 55 -2.04 0.40 -5.20
CA ILE A 55 -0.89 0.61 -6.07
C ILE A 55 0.09 -0.54 -5.84
N ILE A 56 0.00 -1.57 -6.68
CA ILE A 56 0.69 -2.85 -6.60
C ILE A 56 0.44 -3.55 -5.25
N ASP A 57 1.27 -3.30 -4.23
CA ASP A 57 1.23 -3.96 -2.92
C ASP A 57 0.71 -3.04 -1.81
N ASN A 58 0.63 -1.74 -2.05
CA ASN A 58 0.21 -0.74 -1.08
C ASN A 58 -1.20 -0.20 -1.33
N GLN A 59 -1.86 0.23 -0.26
CA GLN A 59 -3.10 0.99 -0.34
C GLN A 59 -2.82 2.40 -0.87
N THR A 60 -3.81 3.00 -1.56
CA THR A 60 -3.76 4.40 -1.98
C THR A 60 -4.67 5.26 -1.11
N THR A 61 -4.64 6.58 -1.29
CA THR A 61 -5.61 7.48 -0.62
C THR A 61 -7.01 7.44 -1.22
N LEU A 62 -7.22 6.71 -2.32
CA LEU A 62 -8.54 6.60 -2.93
C LEU A 62 -9.47 5.77 -2.05
N VAL A 63 -10.57 6.36 -1.60
CA VAL A 63 -11.74 5.67 -1.05
C VAL A 63 -12.89 5.96 -2.01
N PRO A 64 -13.51 4.94 -2.60
CA PRO A 64 -14.61 5.13 -3.55
C PRO A 64 -15.82 5.87 -2.95
N GLN A 65 -16.75 6.27 -3.79
CA GLN A 65 -17.98 6.91 -3.36
C GLN A 65 -18.89 5.93 -2.60
N GLN A 66 -19.80 6.47 -1.79
CA GLN A 66 -20.83 5.68 -1.10
C GLN A 66 -21.58 4.77 -2.08
N GLY A 67 -21.91 3.56 -1.64
CA GLY A 67 -22.61 2.58 -2.46
C GLY A 67 -21.70 1.82 -3.43
N THR A 68 -20.39 2.16 -3.50
CA THR A 68 -19.46 1.41 -4.35
C THR A 68 -19.10 0.07 -3.70
N PHE A 69 -19.38 -1.02 -4.42
CA PHE A 69 -18.85 -2.34 -4.15
C PHE A 69 -17.62 -2.55 -5.02
N GLU A 70 -16.53 -3.01 -4.43
CA GLU A 70 -15.27 -3.28 -5.10
C GLU A 70 -14.88 -4.73 -4.90
N PHE A 71 -14.61 -5.44 -5.99
CA PHE A 71 -13.93 -6.73 -6.00
C PHE A 71 -12.48 -6.54 -6.37
N MET A 72 -11.63 -7.31 -5.73
CA MET A 72 -10.19 -7.25 -5.94
C MET A 72 -9.58 -8.64 -5.95
N MET A 73 -8.73 -8.89 -6.94
CA MET A 73 -7.90 -10.07 -7.04
C MET A 73 -6.44 -9.64 -7.12
N ASN A 74 -5.65 -10.05 -6.14
CA ASN A 74 -4.21 -9.90 -6.14
C ASN A 74 -3.57 -11.26 -6.39
N HIS A 75 -2.67 -11.35 -7.35
CA HIS A 75 -2.00 -12.60 -7.71
C HIS A 75 -0.49 -12.41 -7.79
N ARG A 76 0.25 -13.37 -7.25
CA ARG A 76 1.69 -13.54 -7.44
C ARG A 76 1.94 -14.93 -8.00
N PHE A 77 2.76 -14.99 -9.05
CA PHE A 77 3.30 -16.24 -9.57
C PHE A 77 4.45 -16.73 -8.71
N GLY A 78 5.19 -17.73 -9.15
CA GLY A 78 6.46 -18.12 -8.55
C GLY A 78 7.56 -17.10 -8.79
N THR A 79 8.76 -17.36 -8.25
CA THR A 79 9.93 -16.51 -8.48
C THR A 79 10.40 -16.61 -9.92
N ILE A 80 10.98 -15.53 -10.47
CA ILE A 80 11.53 -15.49 -11.82
C ILE A 80 12.87 -16.24 -11.94
N TYR A 81 13.38 -16.80 -10.85
CA TYR A 81 14.73 -17.41 -10.74
C TYR A 81 15.02 -18.46 -11.81
N ASN A 82 14.05 -19.31 -12.13
CA ASN A 82 14.23 -20.40 -13.09
C ASN A 82 14.18 -19.94 -14.57
N GLY A 83 13.93 -18.66 -14.83
CA GLY A 83 13.90 -18.09 -16.16
C GLY A 83 12.89 -18.76 -17.08
N LEU A 84 13.32 -19.15 -18.28
CA LEU A 84 12.44 -19.76 -19.29
C LEU A 84 11.97 -21.18 -18.93
N SER A 85 12.63 -21.88 -17.98
CA SER A 85 12.29 -23.27 -17.66
C SER A 85 10.89 -23.42 -17.05
N ASP A 86 10.42 -22.40 -16.33
CA ASP A 86 9.07 -22.32 -15.76
C ASP A 86 8.33 -21.04 -16.22
N ILE A 87 8.80 -20.44 -17.31
CA ILE A 87 8.31 -19.17 -17.87
C ILE A 87 8.29 -18.08 -16.78
N TYR A 88 9.47 -17.83 -16.17
CA TYR A 88 9.66 -16.81 -15.14
C TYR A 88 8.67 -16.95 -13.96
N GLY A 89 8.48 -18.19 -13.49
CA GLY A 89 7.62 -18.50 -12.35
C GLY A 89 6.14 -18.65 -12.68
N ILE A 90 5.70 -18.45 -13.92
CA ILE A 90 4.26 -18.60 -14.28
C ILE A 90 3.80 -20.04 -14.09
N TYR A 91 4.63 -21.02 -14.43
CA TYR A 91 4.37 -22.45 -14.19
C TYR A 91 5.04 -22.97 -12.91
N GLY A 92 5.71 -22.08 -12.17
CA GLY A 92 6.37 -22.43 -10.92
C GLY A 92 5.39 -22.79 -9.79
N SER A 93 5.88 -23.58 -8.85
CA SER A 93 5.17 -23.81 -7.58
C SER A 93 5.24 -22.54 -6.71
N GLY A 94 4.20 -22.27 -5.92
CA GLY A 94 4.21 -21.17 -4.95
C GLY A 94 3.33 -19.98 -5.30
N ALA A 95 2.50 -20.07 -6.36
CA ALA A 95 1.55 -19.02 -6.68
C ALA A 95 0.63 -18.70 -5.48
N ASN A 96 0.54 -17.41 -5.17
CA ASN A 96 -0.31 -16.88 -4.11
C ASN A 96 -1.41 -16.00 -4.69
N ILE A 97 -2.61 -16.12 -4.16
CA ILE A 97 -3.78 -15.35 -4.57
C ILE A 97 -4.53 -14.83 -3.35
N ARG A 98 -4.99 -13.58 -3.42
CA ARG A 98 -5.94 -12.99 -2.49
C ARG A 98 -7.16 -12.50 -3.25
N LEU A 99 -8.33 -12.90 -2.78
CA LEU A 99 -9.61 -12.35 -3.22
C LEU A 99 -10.13 -11.41 -2.14
N GLY A 100 -10.50 -10.21 -2.52
CA GLY A 100 -10.96 -9.18 -1.60
C GLY A 100 -12.24 -8.50 -2.09
N PHE A 101 -13.04 -8.05 -1.13
CA PHE A 101 -14.25 -7.28 -1.35
C PHE A 101 -14.24 -6.07 -0.43
N ASN A 102 -14.56 -4.89 -0.96
CA ASN A 102 -14.74 -3.68 -0.19
C ASN A 102 -16.11 -3.07 -0.51
N TYR A 103 -16.70 -2.42 0.48
CA TYR A 103 -17.93 -1.66 0.32
C TYR A 103 -17.81 -0.30 1.01
N THR A 104 -18.12 0.77 0.29
CA THR A 104 -18.10 2.13 0.83
C THR A 104 -19.45 2.44 1.45
N LEU A 105 -19.47 2.55 2.79
CA LEU A 105 -20.68 2.73 3.59
C LEU A 105 -21.17 4.18 3.57
N TRP A 106 -20.25 5.14 3.73
CA TRP A 106 -20.57 6.57 3.86
C TRP A 106 -19.57 7.43 3.10
N ASP A 107 -20.07 8.53 2.52
CA ASP A 107 -19.29 9.58 1.86
C ASP A 107 -19.23 10.88 2.67
N SER A 108 -19.77 10.87 3.89
CA SER A 108 -19.99 12.05 4.71
C SER A 108 -19.65 11.86 6.19
N VAL A 109 -18.84 10.85 6.52
CA VAL A 109 -18.34 10.69 7.89
C VAL A 109 -17.33 11.81 8.14
N GLY A 110 -17.67 12.76 9.01
CA GLY A 110 -16.86 13.96 9.24
C GLY A 110 -16.22 13.99 10.63
N PHE A 111 -14.98 14.42 10.66
CA PHE A 111 -14.39 14.98 11.88
C PHE A 111 -14.31 16.51 11.70
N GLY A 112 -15.16 17.24 12.42
CA GLY A 112 -15.27 18.69 12.30
C GLY A 112 -15.86 19.13 10.94
N ALA A 113 -15.17 20.02 10.23
CA ALA A 113 -15.61 20.57 8.94
C ALA A 113 -15.34 19.68 7.72
N TYR A 114 -14.66 18.55 7.90
CA TYR A 114 -14.24 17.67 6.83
C TYR A 114 -15.13 16.44 6.75
N LYS A 115 -15.64 16.16 5.56
CA LYS A 115 -16.42 14.98 5.24
C LYS A 115 -15.49 13.97 4.54
N GLY A 116 -15.43 12.75 5.05
CA GLY A 116 -14.62 11.69 4.49
C GLY A 116 -15.45 10.48 4.08
N ASN A 117 -14.85 9.62 3.28
CA ASN A 117 -15.45 8.35 2.87
C ASN A 117 -14.95 7.22 3.76
N LEU A 118 -15.84 6.30 4.14
CA LEU A 118 -15.54 5.13 4.95
C LEU A 118 -15.88 3.86 4.18
N ALA A 119 -14.88 3.02 3.96
CA ALA A 119 -15.06 1.69 3.38
C ALA A 119 -14.64 0.59 4.34
N LEU A 120 -15.38 -0.52 4.32
CA LEU A 120 -15.05 -1.77 5.00
C LEU A 120 -14.75 -2.84 3.96
N GLY A 121 -13.86 -3.76 4.29
CA GLY A 121 -13.51 -4.85 3.40
C GLY A 121 -13.18 -6.15 4.11
N PHE A 122 -13.21 -7.20 3.31
CA PHE A 122 -12.83 -8.56 3.67
C PHE A 122 -11.93 -9.12 2.58
N GLY A 123 -10.95 -9.93 2.94
CA GLY A 123 -10.08 -10.63 2.02
C GLY A 123 -9.76 -12.05 2.49
N SER A 124 -9.51 -12.92 1.54
CA SER A 124 -9.07 -14.29 1.77
C SER A 124 -7.84 -14.58 0.92
N THR A 125 -6.75 -14.98 1.56
CA THR A 125 -5.45 -15.27 0.94
C THR A 125 -5.14 -16.75 1.03
N LYS A 126 -4.68 -17.34 -0.08
CA LYS A 126 -4.37 -18.77 -0.17
C LYS A 126 -3.26 -19.19 0.78
N ASN A 127 -2.10 -18.52 0.73
CA ASN A 127 -0.95 -18.89 1.58
C ASN A 127 -1.21 -18.51 3.03
N GLY A 128 -1.11 -19.49 3.93
CA GLY A 128 -1.46 -19.38 5.33
C GLY A 128 -2.97 -19.37 5.59
N MET A 129 -3.81 -19.58 4.55
CA MET A 129 -5.28 -19.52 4.65
C MET A 129 -5.75 -18.26 5.39
N ILE A 130 -5.11 -17.10 5.11
CA ILE A 130 -5.31 -15.88 5.87
C ILE A 130 -6.65 -15.26 5.51
N GLN A 131 -7.47 -14.97 6.53
CA GLN A 131 -8.67 -14.17 6.43
C GLN A 131 -8.39 -12.78 6.99
N ASP A 132 -8.66 -11.73 6.22
CA ASP A 132 -8.38 -10.36 6.65
C ASP A 132 -9.62 -9.47 6.57
N PHE A 133 -9.77 -8.59 7.56
CA PHE A 133 -10.79 -7.56 7.62
C PHE A 133 -10.10 -6.20 7.60
N ASN A 134 -10.60 -5.29 6.79
CA ASN A 134 -9.99 -3.98 6.67
C ASN A 134 -11.01 -2.84 6.76
N LEU A 135 -10.50 -1.69 7.19
CA LEU A 135 -11.22 -0.43 7.22
C LEU A 135 -10.35 0.64 6.58
N LYS A 136 -10.94 1.48 5.74
CA LYS A 136 -10.28 2.57 5.05
C LYS A 136 -11.09 3.85 5.19
N TYR A 137 -10.48 4.90 5.75
CA TYR A 137 -11.14 6.18 6.00
C TYR A 137 -10.34 7.33 5.41
N GLY A 138 -10.96 8.06 4.46
CA GLY A 138 -10.39 9.27 3.86
C GLY A 138 -10.69 10.50 4.70
N PHE A 139 -9.66 11.07 5.34
CA PHE A 139 -9.81 12.27 6.17
C PHE A 139 -9.86 13.56 5.37
N LEU A 140 -8.94 13.67 4.39
CA LEU A 140 -8.74 14.88 3.59
C LEU A 140 -8.63 14.50 2.12
N GLN A 141 -9.13 15.38 1.27
CA GLN A 141 -8.97 15.30 -0.18
C GLN A 141 -8.29 16.58 -0.68
N GLN A 142 -7.25 16.40 -1.46
CA GLN A 142 -6.58 17.50 -2.15
C GLN A 142 -7.56 18.29 -3.00
N THR A 143 -7.50 19.64 -2.92
CA THR A 143 -8.38 20.53 -3.69
C THR A 143 -7.66 21.14 -4.88
N ARG A 144 -8.44 21.44 -5.95
CA ARG A 144 -7.91 22.02 -7.20
C ARG A 144 -7.31 23.41 -7.00
N ASN A 145 -7.84 24.18 -6.05
CA ASN A 145 -7.34 25.53 -5.70
C ASN A 145 -6.14 25.50 -4.75
N GLY A 146 -5.62 24.30 -4.39
CA GLY A 146 -4.47 24.14 -3.52
C GLY A 146 -4.69 24.49 -2.06
N ARG A 147 -5.93 24.85 -1.63
CA ARG A 147 -6.23 25.15 -0.23
C ARG A 147 -5.97 23.94 0.69
N ILE A 148 -6.29 22.75 0.21
CA ILE A 148 -5.87 21.48 0.82
C ILE A 148 -4.86 20.87 -0.13
N PRO A 149 -3.56 20.86 0.21
CA PRO A 149 -2.49 20.50 -0.74
C PRO A 149 -2.27 19.00 -0.88
N VAL A 150 -2.85 18.17 -0.01
CA VAL A 150 -2.65 16.71 0.04
C VAL A 150 -3.97 15.99 0.33
N SER A 151 -4.03 14.71 -0.04
CA SER A 151 -5.06 13.79 0.46
C SER A 151 -4.48 12.96 1.60
N VAL A 152 -5.30 12.65 2.61
CA VAL A 152 -4.91 11.84 3.77
C VAL A 152 -5.96 10.77 4.02
N THR A 153 -5.51 9.53 4.12
CA THR A 153 -6.37 8.36 4.38
C THR A 153 -5.73 7.49 5.46
N TYR A 154 -6.55 7.00 6.37
CA TYR A 154 -6.18 5.95 7.31
C TYR A 154 -6.63 4.60 6.79
N TYR A 155 -5.77 3.62 6.88
CA TYR A 155 -6.05 2.23 6.55
C TYR A 155 -5.67 1.35 7.73
N THR A 156 -6.52 0.39 8.07
CA THR A 156 -6.21 -0.66 9.04
C THR A 156 -6.68 -2.01 8.53
N ASN A 157 -5.93 -3.04 8.88
CA ASN A 157 -6.21 -4.42 8.52
C ASN A 157 -5.97 -5.31 9.74
N MET A 158 -6.90 -6.20 10.01
CA MET A 158 -6.78 -7.28 10.98
C MET A 158 -6.78 -8.60 10.21
N ALA A 159 -5.77 -9.42 10.39
CA ALA A 159 -5.67 -10.71 9.73
C ALA A 159 -5.56 -11.85 10.74
N ILE A 160 -6.20 -12.97 10.40
CA ILE A 160 -6.10 -14.23 11.11
C ILE A 160 -5.55 -15.31 10.18
N GLU A 161 -4.47 -15.96 10.56
CA GLU A 161 -3.90 -17.11 9.87
C GLU A 161 -4.63 -18.37 10.34
N THR A 162 -5.42 -18.99 9.42
CA THR A 162 -6.28 -20.11 9.77
C THR A 162 -5.70 -21.45 9.35
N GLU A 163 -4.53 -21.48 8.71
CA GLU A 163 -3.81 -22.71 8.40
C GLU A 163 -3.55 -23.49 9.68
N ASP A 164 -3.80 -24.78 9.63
CA ASP A 164 -3.68 -25.65 10.82
C ASP A 164 -2.20 -25.95 11.09
N LYS A 165 -1.69 -25.30 12.11
CA LYS A 165 -0.31 -25.46 12.61
C LYS A 165 -0.39 -25.75 14.11
N GLU A 166 -0.90 -26.93 14.46
CA GLU A 166 -1.13 -27.31 15.87
C GLU A 166 0.13 -27.14 16.75
N GLU A 167 1.32 -27.29 16.16
CA GLU A 167 2.60 -27.21 16.88
C GLU A 167 3.07 -25.75 17.12
N GLU A 168 2.46 -24.75 16.49
CA GLU A 168 2.97 -23.36 16.47
C GLU A 168 2.21 -22.37 17.36
N LEU A 169 1.23 -22.80 18.16
CA LEU A 169 0.52 -21.91 19.09
C LEU A 169 1.14 -21.96 20.48
N PRO A 170 2.07 -21.04 20.84
CA PRO A 170 2.80 -21.06 22.09
C PRO A 170 1.89 -21.07 23.32
N ASN A 171 0.71 -20.45 23.23
CA ASN A 171 -0.26 -20.36 24.32
C ASN A 171 -1.54 -21.18 24.03
N GLY A 172 -1.65 -21.84 22.87
CA GLY A 172 -2.82 -22.62 22.46
C GLY A 172 -4.09 -21.79 22.28
N ARG A 173 -3.97 -20.47 22.06
CA ARG A 173 -5.10 -19.54 21.94
C ARG A 173 -5.33 -19.12 20.49
N SER A 174 -6.57 -19.02 20.08
CA SER A 174 -6.94 -18.50 18.75
C SER A 174 -6.45 -17.06 18.51
N SER A 175 -6.28 -16.27 19.58
CA SER A 175 -5.71 -14.93 19.50
C SER A 175 -4.25 -14.89 19.06
N ASP A 176 -3.51 -15.99 19.22
CA ASP A 176 -2.08 -16.09 18.83
C ASP A 176 -1.91 -15.98 17.31
N ARG A 177 -2.97 -16.29 16.54
CA ARG A 177 -3.02 -16.23 15.08
C ARG A 177 -3.34 -14.84 14.52
N LEU A 178 -3.60 -13.84 15.38
CA LEU A 178 -4.00 -12.51 14.96
C LEU A 178 -2.80 -11.61 14.71
N SER A 179 -2.92 -10.83 13.65
CA SER A 179 -2.02 -9.72 13.33
C SER A 179 -2.80 -8.49 12.89
N TYR A 180 -2.20 -7.32 13.11
CA TYR A 180 -2.81 -6.03 12.84
C TYR A 180 -1.86 -5.16 12.03
N PHE A 181 -2.46 -4.32 11.19
CA PHE A 181 -1.74 -3.34 10.39
C PHE A 181 -2.44 -2.00 10.44
N HIS A 182 -1.68 -0.93 10.64
CA HIS A 182 -2.16 0.44 10.65
C HIS A 182 -1.28 1.28 9.74
N GLN A 183 -1.89 2.11 8.89
CA GLN A 183 -1.17 2.94 7.95
C GLN A 183 -1.85 4.30 7.80
N ILE A 184 -1.08 5.37 7.82
CA ILE A 184 -1.52 6.71 7.45
C ILE A 184 -0.92 7.00 6.07
N ILE A 185 -1.79 7.21 5.08
CA ILE A 185 -1.39 7.44 3.70
C ILE A 185 -1.55 8.92 3.40
N VAL A 186 -0.48 9.58 3.00
CA VAL A 186 -0.47 10.98 2.56
C VAL A 186 -0.09 11.01 1.10
N SER A 187 -0.94 11.54 0.25
CA SER A 187 -0.69 11.60 -1.19
C SER A 187 -0.90 12.98 -1.76
N ARG A 188 -0.21 13.24 -2.87
CA ARG A 188 -0.36 14.45 -3.66
C ARG A 188 -0.33 14.15 -5.15
N LYS A 189 -1.29 14.70 -5.87
CA LYS A 189 -1.26 14.84 -7.32
C LYS A 189 -0.55 16.15 -7.65
N PHE A 190 0.68 16.06 -8.17
CA PHE A 190 1.51 17.23 -8.49
C PHE A 190 1.07 17.89 -9.78
N ASN A 191 0.67 17.08 -10.76
CA ASN A 191 0.13 17.52 -12.06
C ASN A 191 -0.74 16.38 -12.64
N ASP A 192 -1.19 16.51 -13.87
CA ASP A 192 -2.07 15.51 -14.50
C ASP A 192 -1.39 14.16 -14.73
N LYS A 193 -0.07 14.11 -14.72
CA LYS A 193 0.71 12.89 -14.95
C LYS A 193 1.28 12.27 -13.68
N LEU A 194 1.72 13.07 -12.71
CA LEU A 194 2.47 12.59 -11.55
C LEU A 194 1.67 12.66 -10.26
N SER A 195 1.52 11.51 -9.61
CA SER A 195 1.01 11.37 -8.26
C SER A 195 2.00 10.56 -7.41
N VAL A 196 2.18 10.97 -6.16
CA VAL A 196 3.09 10.32 -5.22
C VAL A 196 2.41 10.20 -3.87
N GLN A 197 2.72 9.16 -3.13
CA GLN A 197 2.30 8.99 -1.74
C GLN A 197 3.46 8.54 -0.85
N VAL A 198 3.32 8.87 0.44
CA VAL A 198 4.15 8.37 1.54
C VAL A 198 3.22 7.83 2.61
N ALA A 199 3.55 6.66 3.15
CA ALA A 199 2.66 5.97 4.05
C ALA A 199 3.45 5.27 5.17
N PRO A 200 3.63 5.93 6.34
CA PRO A 200 4.13 5.28 7.54
C PRO A 200 3.12 4.22 8.02
N SER A 201 3.64 3.10 8.49
CA SER A 201 2.84 1.96 8.94
C SER A 201 3.40 1.30 10.19
N LEU A 202 2.50 0.65 10.93
CA LEU A 202 2.76 -0.20 12.08
C LEU A 202 2.12 -1.56 11.83
N SER A 203 2.91 -2.61 11.92
CA SER A 203 2.45 -4.01 11.97
C SER A 203 2.60 -4.53 13.39
N HIS A 204 1.60 -5.25 13.89
CA HIS A 204 1.60 -5.89 15.20
C HIS A 204 1.18 -7.35 15.06
N TYR A 205 1.92 -8.23 15.69
CA TYR A 205 1.59 -9.66 15.83
C TYR A 205 1.43 -10.02 17.29
N ASN A 206 0.37 -10.73 17.64
CA ASN A 206 0.15 -11.17 19.01
C ASN A 206 1.24 -12.14 19.49
N VAL A 207 1.73 -12.98 18.57
CA VAL A 207 2.82 -13.91 18.80
C VAL A 207 3.81 -13.84 17.64
N VAL A 208 5.09 -13.83 17.96
CA VAL A 208 6.21 -13.85 17.01
C VAL A 208 7.29 -14.81 17.49
N GLU A 209 8.17 -15.20 16.59
CA GLU A 209 9.38 -15.93 16.94
C GLU A 209 10.26 -15.14 17.93
N PRO A 210 11.05 -15.83 18.81
CA PRO A 210 11.88 -15.14 19.81
C PRO A 210 12.90 -14.13 19.25
N ALA A 211 13.25 -14.26 17.99
CA ALA A 211 14.15 -13.35 17.27
C ALA A 211 13.49 -12.01 16.90
N LEU A 212 12.17 -11.97 16.83
CA LEU A 212 11.39 -10.82 16.37
C LEU A 212 10.78 -10.05 17.55
N TYR A 213 10.40 -8.81 17.29
CA TYR A 213 9.53 -8.01 18.16
C TYR A 213 8.12 -8.03 17.60
N ASN A 214 7.11 -7.96 18.47
CA ASN A 214 5.69 -7.94 18.07
C ASN A 214 5.33 -6.73 17.18
N ASP A 215 6.00 -5.60 17.40
CA ASP A 215 5.76 -4.35 16.70
C ASP A 215 6.84 -4.08 15.65
N HIS A 216 6.38 -3.74 14.43
CA HIS A 216 7.26 -3.41 13.32
C HIS A 216 6.79 -2.14 12.62
N PHE A 217 7.65 -1.13 12.57
CA PHE A 217 7.45 0.12 11.85
C PHE A 217 8.09 0.06 10.48
N ALA A 218 7.38 0.57 9.48
CA ALA A 218 7.88 0.73 8.11
C ALA A 218 7.36 2.04 7.51
N VAL A 219 7.98 2.48 6.42
CA VAL A 219 7.51 3.61 5.60
C VAL A 219 7.47 3.17 4.15
N ALA A 220 6.30 3.29 3.54
CA ALA A 220 6.10 3.08 2.13
C ALA A 220 6.20 4.40 1.35
N VAL A 221 6.79 4.34 0.16
CA VAL A 221 6.74 5.40 -0.86
C VAL A 221 6.23 4.77 -2.14
N ALA A 222 5.18 5.35 -2.72
CA ALA A 222 4.64 4.86 -3.97
C ALA A 222 4.33 6.01 -4.92
N GLY A 223 4.39 5.73 -6.21
CA GLY A 223 4.18 6.72 -7.24
C GLY A 223 3.50 6.15 -8.48
N ARG A 224 2.80 7.04 -9.16
CA ARG A 224 2.14 6.78 -10.43
C ARG A 224 2.51 7.87 -11.42
N TYR A 225 2.97 7.45 -12.61
CA TYR A 225 3.22 8.35 -13.73
C TYR A 225 2.36 7.97 -14.93
N LYS A 226 1.42 8.84 -15.28
CA LYS A 226 0.47 8.64 -16.38
C LYS A 226 1.16 8.87 -17.72
N ILE A 227 1.16 7.86 -18.60
CA ILE A 227 1.76 7.90 -19.93
C ILE A 227 0.71 8.07 -21.03
N SER A 228 -0.53 7.65 -20.81
CA SER A 228 -1.68 7.88 -21.67
C SER A 228 -2.95 8.13 -20.84
N GLU A 229 -4.10 8.37 -21.47
CA GLU A 229 -5.37 8.55 -20.77
C GLU A 229 -5.72 7.38 -19.83
N GLN A 230 -5.37 6.16 -20.22
CA GLN A 230 -5.71 4.93 -19.49
C GLN A 230 -4.50 4.23 -18.88
N THR A 231 -3.26 4.56 -19.29
CA THR A 231 -2.07 3.80 -18.93
C THR A 231 -1.14 4.61 -18.06
N SER A 232 -0.63 3.98 -17.01
CA SER A 232 0.33 4.57 -16.09
C SER A 232 1.44 3.59 -15.74
N VAL A 233 2.63 4.12 -15.43
CA VAL A 233 3.71 3.37 -14.79
C VAL A 233 3.57 3.54 -13.28
N LEU A 234 3.75 2.45 -12.54
CA LEU A 234 3.64 2.38 -11.10
C LEU A 234 4.99 2.05 -10.47
N PHE A 235 5.20 2.56 -9.27
CA PHE A 235 6.36 2.26 -8.43
C PHE A 235 5.96 2.18 -6.96
N ASN A 236 6.48 1.19 -6.25
CA ASN A 236 6.37 1.01 -4.79
C ASN A 236 7.73 0.71 -4.18
N TYR A 237 7.95 1.24 -2.99
CA TYR A 237 9.10 0.94 -2.15
C TYR A 237 8.70 1.02 -0.68
N ASP A 238 8.93 -0.04 0.10
CA ASP A 238 8.70 -0.06 1.54
C ASP A 238 10.02 -0.28 2.26
N GLN A 239 10.33 0.63 3.17
CA GLN A 239 11.52 0.57 4.01
C GLN A 239 11.14 0.09 5.42
N PRO A 240 11.57 -1.10 5.85
CA PRO A 240 11.53 -1.51 7.25
C PRO A 240 12.35 -0.56 8.12
N LEU A 241 11.80 -0.13 9.24
CA LEU A 241 12.47 0.79 10.19
C LEU A 241 12.85 0.08 11.49
N THR A 242 12.04 -0.88 11.94
CA THR A 242 12.32 -1.66 13.13
C THR A 242 13.43 -2.68 12.83
N LYS A 243 14.43 -2.70 13.69
CA LYS A 243 15.46 -3.74 13.68
C LYS A 243 15.14 -4.76 14.77
N HIS A 244 14.87 -5.97 14.35
CA HIS A 244 14.70 -7.13 15.22
C HIS A 244 16.06 -7.66 15.73
N LYS A 245 16.02 -8.58 16.67
CA LYS A 245 17.23 -9.23 17.23
C LYS A 245 17.99 -10.00 16.16
N ASP A 246 17.23 -10.70 15.30
CA ASP A 246 17.71 -11.47 14.15
C ASP A 246 16.61 -11.52 13.08
N ASN A 247 16.88 -12.15 11.93
CA ASN A 247 15.90 -12.34 10.85
C ASN A 247 15.22 -11.02 10.40
N ASN A 248 16.01 -9.97 10.19
CA ASN A 248 15.48 -8.68 9.80
C ASN A 248 14.90 -8.73 8.38
N PRO A 249 13.69 -8.18 8.16
CA PRO A 249 13.12 -8.10 6.83
C PRO A 249 13.95 -7.19 5.93
N GLN A 250 13.99 -7.53 4.64
CA GLN A 250 14.55 -6.67 3.61
C GLN A 250 13.54 -5.58 3.21
N PHE A 251 14.00 -4.59 2.44
CA PHE A 251 13.10 -3.63 1.80
C PHE A 251 12.21 -4.35 0.78
N ASN A 252 11.02 -3.82 0.57
CA ASN A 252 10.12 -4.26 -0.49
C ASN A 252 10.16 -3.27 -1.65
N ILE A 253 10.19 -3.76 -2.87
CA ILE A 253 10.20 -2.93 -4.08
C ILE A 253 9.34 -3.57 -5.18
N SER A 254 8.62 -2.75 -5.91
CA SER A 254 7.88 -3.19 -7.08
C SER A 254 7.73 -2.08 -8.13
N THR A 255 7.59 -2.49 -9.38
CA THR A 255 7.30 -1.60 -10.50
C THR A 255 6.43 -2.30 -11.53
N GLY A 256 5.60 -1.56 -12.22
CA GLY A 256 4.67 -2.14 -13.19
C GLY A 256 3.89 -1.12 -13.99
N ILE A 257 2.92 -1.65 -14.72
CA ILE A 257 2.01 -0.88 -15.57
C ILE A 257 0.59 -1.06 -15.06
N GLU A 258 -0.16 0.03 -15.02
CA GLU A 258 -1.59 0.06 -14.77
C GLU A 258 -2.34 0.47 -16.04
N VAL A 259 -3.42 -0.26 -16.35
CA VAL A 259 -4.42 0.13 -17.33
C VAL A 259 -5.74 0.30 -16.60
N ALA A 260 -6.25 1.54 -16.58
CA ALA A 260 -7.48 1.91 -15.88
C ALA A 260 -8.58 2.28 -16.88
N THR A 261 -9.75 1.71 -16.68
CA THR A 261 -11.01 2.07 -17.35
C THR A 261 -11.99 2.65 -16.32
N SER A 262 -13.21 2.96 -16.72
CA SER A 262 -14.21 3.54 -15.81
C SER A 262 -14.54 2.64 -14.59
N SER A 263 -14.45 1.33 -14.73
CA SER A 263 -14.85 0.37 -13.69
C SER A 263 -13.84 -0.74 -13.42
N HIS A 264 -12.79 -0.87 -14.24
CA HIS A 264 -11.77 -1.90 -14.07
C HIS A 264 -10.38 -1.26 -14.04
N GLN A 265 -9.52 -1.77 -13.17
CA GLN A 265 -8.11 -1.46 -13.14
C GLN A 265 -7.32 -2.78 -13.20
N PHE A 266 -6.36 -2.82 -14.11
CA PHE A 266 -5.45 -3.94 -14.32
C PHE A 266 -4.05 -3.47 -14.06
N GLN A 267 -3.32 -4.17 -13.19
CA GLN A 267 -1.92 -3.89 -12.92
C GLN A 267 -1.11 -5.15 -13.22
N LEU A 268 -0.05 -5.03 -14.00
CA LEU A 268 0.94 -6.06 -14.25
C LEU A 268 2.29 -5.53 -13.78
N PHE A 269 3.01 -6.30 -12.98
CA PHE A 269 4.21 -5.79 -12.30
C PHE A 269 5.21 -6.89 -11.96
N ILE A 270 6.41 -6.44 -11.61
CA ILE A 270 7.47 -7.24 -10.99
C ILE A 270 7.64 -6.70 -9.56
N THR A 271 7.78 -7.61 -8.60
CA THR A 271 7.81 -7.30 -7.17
C THR A 271 8.67 -8.30 -6.40
N ASN A 272 9.26 -7.87 -5.29
CA ASN A 272 9.84 -8.79 -4.29
C ASN A 272 8.94 -8.98 -3.06
N TYR A 273 7.67 -8.57 -3.13
CA TYR A 273 6.67 -8.81 -2.09
C TYR A 273 6.09 -10.23 -2.20
N PRO A 274 6.49 -11.19 -1.34
CA PRO A 274 6.03 -12.57 -1.45
C PRO A 274 4.61 -12.76 -0.91
N TYR A 275 4.19 -11.88 0.01
CA TYR A 275 2.90 -11.98 0.69
C TYR A 275 1.89 -10.97 0.14
N LEU A 276 0.59 -11.25 0.37
CA LEU A 276 -0.53 -10.41 -0.08
C LEU A 276 -1.21 -9.66 1.08
N VAL A 277 -0.72 -9.85 2.29
CA VAL A 277 -1.16 -9.18 3.50
C VAL A 277 -0.04 -8.24 3.96
N PRO A 278 -0.29 -6.93 4.13
CA PRO A 278 0.77 -5.93 4.29
C PRO A 278 1.64 -6.15 5.52
N GLN A 279 1.06 -6.53 6.67
CA GLN A 279 1.84 -6.81 7.88
C GLN A 279 2.82 -7.97 7.69
N LYS A 280 2.46 -8.97 6.86
CA LYS A 280 3.33 -10.12 6.58
C LYS A 280 4.52 -9.73 5.69
N ASN A 281 4.32 -8.87 4.70
CA ASN A 281 5.41 -8.32 3.90
C ASN A 281 6.38 -7.48 4.74
N ASN A 282 5.85 -6.65 5.66
CA ASN A 282 6.68 -5.78 6.48
C ASN A 282 7.55 -6.56 7.47
N MET A 283 7.08 -7.71 7.95
CA MET A 283 7.73 -8.42 9.04
C MET A 283 8.51 -9.65 8.58
N TYR A 284 8.03 -10.36 7.55
CA TYR A 284 8.54 -11.67 7.16
C TYR A 284 9.12 -11.72 5.74
N ASN A 285 9.25 -10.58 5.05
CA ASN A 285 9.92 -10.57 3.75
C ASN A 285 11.43 -10.70 3.94
N GLN A 286 11.90 -11.93 4.04
CA GLN A 286 13.32 -12.24 4.15
C GLN A 286 13.84 -12.77 2.81
N PRO A 287 15.09 -12.44 2.44
CA PRO A 287 15.68 -12.96 1.21
C PRO A 287 15.85 -14.47 1.34
N ASN A 288 15.41 -15.22 0.33
CA ASN A 288 15.61 -16.67 0.26
C ASN A 288 17.07 -17.03 -0.03
N SER A 289 17.82 -16.14 -0.63
CA SER A 289 19.25 -16.29 -0.87
C SER A 289 20.02 -15.14 -0.23
N VAL A 290 21.13 -15.46 0.42
CA VAL A 290 21.99 -14.50 1.13
C VAL A 290 22.63 -13.47 0.19
N ASN A 291 22.60 -13.68 -1.13
CA ASN A 291 23.45 -12.96 -2.05
C ASN A 291 22.74 -12.10 -3.11
N GLU A 292 21.47 -12.35 -3.48
CA GLU A 292 20.93 -11.72 -4.69
C GLU A 292 19.41 -11.45 -4.61
N TRP A 293 19.02 -10.29 -4.07
CA TRP A 293 17.62 -9.85 -3.90
C TRP A 293 16.75 -9.96 -5.16
N TYR A 294 17.34 -9.87 -6.37
CA TYR A 294 16.61 -9.99 -7.63
C TYR A 294 16.16 -11.43 -7.94
N GLN A 295 16.71 -12.44 -7.27
CA GLN A 295 16.27 -13.82 -7.39
C GLN A 295 14.92 -14.06 -6.70
N ASP A 296 14.58 -13.18 -5.76
CA ASP A 296 13.30 -13.20 -5.02
C ASP A 296 12.20 -12.37 -5.73
N LEU A 297 12.42 -11.96 -6.98
CA LEU A 297 11.40 -11.24 -7.74
C LEU A 297 10.31 -12.18 -8.25
N PHE A 298 9.08 -11.69 -8.22
CA PHE A 298 7.87 -12.35 -8.70
C PHE A 298 7.24 -11.52 -9.80
N ILE A 299 6.62 -12.17 -10.78
CA ILE A 299 5.63 -11.53 -11.64
C ILE A 299 4.30 -11.61 -10.91
N GLY A 300 3.55 -10.52 -10.95
CA GLY A 300 2.22 -10.47 -10.36
C GLY A 300 1.27 -9.60 -11.15
N PHE A 301 -0.02 -9.79 -10.90
CA PHE A 301 -1.05 -8.90 -11.42
C PHE A 301 -2.11 -8.63 -10.36
N ASN A 302 -2.73 -7.47 -10.45
CA ASN A 302 -3.93 -7.12 -9.69
C ASN A 302 -5.06 -6.80 -10.66
N ILE A 303 -6.27 -7.21 -10.32
CA ILE A 303 -7.49 -6.83 -11.00
C ILE A 303 -8.42 -6.22 -9.97
N THR A 304 -8.90 -5.02 -10.23
CA THR A 304 -9.93 -4.36 -9.43
C THR A 304 -11.13 -4.06 -10.30
N ARG A 305 -12.32 -4.35 -9.80
CA ARG A 305 -13.58 -3.99 -10.45
C ARG A 305 -14.50 -3.31 -9.45
N GLN A 306 -15.12 -2.21 -9.88
CA GLN A 306 -16.04 -1.42 -9.07
C GLN A 306 -17.43 -1.40 -9.70
N TRP A 307 -18.46 -1.48 -8.85
CA TRP A 307 -19.87 -1.30 -9.19
C TRP A 307 -20.45 -0.24 -8.24
N ASN A 308 -21.16 0.72 -8.81
CA ASN A 308 -21.88 1.74 -8.06
C ASN A 308 -23.37 1.37 -8.04
N PHE A 309 -23.96 1.30 -6.87
CA PHE A 309 -25.36 0.99 -6.63
C PHE A 309 -26.13 2.20 -6.12
#